data_0a4dc06973d14c4c0b2894887b434d79
#
_entry.id   0a4dc06973d14c4c0b2894887b434d79
#
_cell.length_a   1.000
_cell.length_b   1.000
_cell.length_c   1.000
_cell.angle_alpha   90.00
_cell.angle_beta   90.00
_cell.angle_gamma   90.00
#
_symmetry.space_group_name_H-M   'P 1'
#
loop_
_entity.id
_entity.type
_entity.pdbx_description
1 polymer ?
#
loop_
_entity_poly.entity_id
_entity_poly.type
_entity_poly.pdbx_seq_one_letter_code
_entity_poly.pdbx_strand_id
1 'polypeptide(L)'
;MVSKMIEQMKEKMKLSEGSNFWIAVGSAGAFGLLYGIFTIYMAVYGYGGPDPKNCFYVDGVDSVGLTREQAIGTATAAGIQVKAGYPVNMAHLFRGWFLWGFWTSLYTIAIVGAVIPLHIYMPSKRGLVHMVGLILSGISALNSVIWYLAGFFWRFSRAGRVAAGAQLEKPSGVDSAAWTTQLKAL
;
A
#
# COMPACT_ATOMS: atom_id res chain seq x y z
N MET A 1 1.69 33.12 17.47
CA MET A 1 1.33 31.87 18.18
C MET A 1 2.30 30.73 17.87
N VAL A 2 2.55 30.40 16.63
CA VAL A 2 3.48 29.33 16.18
C VAL A 2 4.92 29.54 16.70
N SER A 3 5.44 30.76 16.64
CA SER A 3 6.80 31.09 17.12
C SER A 3 7.01 30.79 18.63
N LYS A 4 6.06 31.15 19.48
CA LYS A 4 6.13 30.81 20.91
C LYS A 4 6.09 29.31 21.19
N MET A 5 5.33 28.56 20.39
CA MET A 5 5.24 27.11 20.50
C MET A 5 6.56 26.43 20.09
N ILE A 6 7.22 26.95 19.06
CA ILE A 6 8.54 26.46 18.61
C ILE A 6 9.60 26.72 19.67
N GLU A 7 9.63 27.94 20.29
CA GLU A 7 10.56 28.27 21.37
C GLU A 7 10.36 27.37 22.59
N GLN A 8 9.12 27.16 23.01
CA GLN A 8 8.81 26.24 24.12
C GLN A 8 9.23 24.80 23.85
N MET A 9 9.05 24.31 22.62
CA MET A 9 9.52 22.98 22.21
C MET A 9 11.05 22.89 22.25
N LYS A 10 11.75 23.91 21.75
CA LYS A 10 13.21 24.00 21.75
C LYS A 10 13.76 23.94 23.16
N GLU A 11 13.21 24.76 24.08
CA GLU A 11 13.60 24.80 25.50
C GLU A 11 13.34 23.45 26.19
N LYS A 12 12.16 22.86 25.99
CA LYS A 12 11.78 21.61 26.64
C LYS A 12 12.57 20.39 26.11
N MET A 13 13.01 20.40 24.88
CA MET A 13 13.85 19.35 24.30
C MET A 13 15.33 19.55 24.60
N LYS A 14 15.75 20.64 25.24
CA LYS A 14 17.15 20.99 25.48
C LYS A 14 18.01 20.96 24.24
N LEU A 15 17.42 21.29 23.09
CA LEU A 15 18.14 21.35 21.84
C LEU A 15 19.02 22.60 21.81
N SER A 16 20.28 22.45 21.46
CA SER A 16 21.21 23.57 21.29
C SER A 16 20.69 24.56 20.25
N GLU A 17 21.08 25.83 20.33
CA GLU A 17 20.72 26.85 19.32
C GLU A 17 21.36 26.63 17.94
N GLY A 18 21.75 25.41 17.61
CA GLY A 18 22.47 25.06 16.41
C GLY A 18 21.60 24.45 15.31
N SER A 19 22.28 24.08 14.22
CA SER A 19 21.72 23.46 13.02
C SER A 19 20.90 22.20 13.29
N ASN A 20 21.20 21.45 14.35
CA ASN A 20 20.55 20.18 14.68
C ASN A 20 19.03 20.29 14.93
N PHE A 21 18.57 21.41 15.53
CA PHE A 21 17.14 21.65 15.72
C PHE A 21 16.41 21.82 14.39
N TRP A 22 16.95 22.66 13.51
CA TRP A 22 16.34 22.92 12.21
C TRP A 22 16.40 21.74 11.28
N ILE A 23 17.48 20.94 11.38
CA ILE A 23 17.59 19.65 10.65
C ILE A 23 16.50 18.68 11.13
N ALA A 24 16.28 18.58 12.45
CA ALA A 24 15.26 17.70 13.02
C ALA A 24 13.83 18.14 12.62
N VAL A 25 13.55 19.45 12.68
CA VAL A 25 12.26 20.02 12.27
C VAL A 25 12.03 19.85 10.76
N GLY A 26 13.05 20.14 9.95
CA GLY A 26 12.98 19.99 8.50
C GLY A 26 12.79 18.53 8.07
N SER A 27 13.52 17.61 8.67
CA SER A 27 13.39 16.18 8.39
C SER A 27 12.02 15.63 8.83
N ALA A 28 11.53 16.02 10.00
CA ALA A 28 10.19 15.62 10.46
C ALA A 28 9.09 16.21 9.56
N GLY A 29 9.24 17.45 9.10
CA GLY A 29 8.32 18.09 8.17
C GLY A 29 8.33 17.40 6.80
N ALA A 30 9.50 17.11 6.24
CA ALA A 30 9.65 16.41 4.98
C ALA A 30 9.07 14.98 5.05
N PHE A 31 9.37 14.25 6.14
CA PHE A 31 8.81 12.93 6.38
C PHE A 31 7.28 12.98 6.48
N GLY A 32 6.73 13.93 7.26
CA GLY A 32 5.29 14.10 7.40
C GLY A 32 4.59 14.43 6.09
N LEU A 33 5.21 15.28 5.25
CA LEU A 33 4.68 15.61 3.92
C LEU A 33 4.67 14.39 3.00
N LEU A 34 5.80 13.68 2.89
CA LEU A 34 5.90 12.48 2.04
C LEU A 34 4.94 11.40 2.51
N TYR A 35 4.85 11.18 3.81
CA TYR A 35 3.95 10.19 4.39
C TYR A 35 2.48 10.58 4.23
N GLY A 36 2.17 11.88 4.31
CA GLY A 36 0.84 12.42 4.03
C GLY A 36 0.42 12.20 2.58
N ILE A 37 1.29 12.53 1.61
CA ILE A 37 1.05 12.28 0.19
C ILE A 37 0.81 10.80 -0.07
N PHE A 38 1.66 9.93 0.50
CA PHE A 38 1.52 8.49 0.38
C PHE A 38 0.18 7.98 0.96
N THR A 39 -0.23 8.51 2.11
CA THR A 39 -1.51 8.16 2.74
C THR A 39 -2.70 8.57 1.87
N ILE A 40 -2.66 9.76 1.27
CA ILE A 40 -3.69 10.23 0.32
C ILE A 40 -3.73 9.33 -0.91
N TYR A 41 -2.58 9.00 -1.48
CA TYR A 41 -2.48 8.07 -2.60
C TYR A 41 -3.15 6.73 -2.28
N MET A 42 -2.84 6.13 -1.12
CA MET A 42 -3.43 4.88 -0.67
C MET A 42 -4.95 4.99 -0.46
N ALA A 43 -5.44 6.12 0.05
CA ALA A 43 -6.87 6.37 0.20
C ALA A 43 -7.58 6.42 -1.16
N VAL A 44 -7.03 7.18 -2.11
CA VAL A 44 -7.62 7.33 -3.45
C VAL A 44 -7.76 5.97 -4.14
N TYR A 45 -6.71 5.15 -4.14
CA TYR A 45 -6.76 3.83 -4.78
C TYR A 45 -7.53 2.80 -3.96
N GLY A 46 -7.54 2.91 -2.64
CA GLY A 46 -8.29 2.02 -1.75
C GLY A 46 -9.80 2.24 -1.79
N TYR A 47 -10.25 3.49 -1.79
CA TYR A 47 -11.68 3.83 -1.80
C TYR A 47 -12.22 4.09 -3.20
N GLY A 48 -11.41 4.71 -4.09
CA GLY A 48 -11.79 5.09 -5.45
C GLY A 48 -11.24 4.17 -6.55
N GLY A 49 -10.67 3.02 -6.21
CA GLY A 49 -10.09 2.08 -7.17
C GLY A 49 -11.11 1.50 -8.17
N PRO A 50 -10.64 0.81 -9.21
CA PRO A 50 -11.49 0.26 -10.27
C PRO A 50 -12.57 -0.66 -9.71
N ASP A 51 -13.71 -0.73 -10.41
CA ASP A 51 -14.84 -1.57 -10.01
C ASP A 51 -14.36 -3.04 -9.88
N PRO A 52 -14.48 -3.63 -8.68
CA PRO A 52 -14.05 -5.01 -8.45
C PRO A 52 -14.82 -6.05 -9.25
N LYS A 53 -15.89 -5.65 -9.94
CA LYS A 53 -16.73 -6.57 -10.72
C LYS A 53 -16.08 -7.09 -12.01
N ASN A 54 -15.03 -6.42 -12.51
CA ASN A 54 -14.49 -6.66 -13.86
C ASN A 54 -12.98 -6.96 -13.89
N CYS A 55 -12.41 -7.55 -12.85
CA CYS A 55 -10.99 -7.87 -12.78
C CYS A 55 -10.76 -9.30 -12.26
N PHE A 56 -11.38 -10.28 -12.90
CA PHE A 56 -11.21 -11.67 -12.54
C PHE A 56 -10.11 -12.32 -13.38
N TYR A 57 -9.25 -13.07 -12.70
CA TYR A 57 -8.16 -13.82 -13.32
C TYR A 57 -8.38 -15.33 -13.18
N VAL A 58 -8.22 -16.04 -14.30
CA VAL A 58 -8.18 -17.51 -14.36
C VAL A 58 -6.84 -17.91 -14.96
N ASP A 59 -6.18 -18.91 -14.36
CA ASP A 59 -4.88 -19.37 -14.84
C ASP A 59 -5.00 -19.99 -16.24
N GLY A 60 -4.19 -19.51 -17.18
CA GLY A 60 -4.18 -19.98 -18.57
C GLY A 60 -5.16 -19.25 -19.50
N VAL A 61 -5.94 -18.28 -19.02
CA VAL A 61 -6.88 -17.49 -19.84
C VAL A 61 -6.57 -16.01 -19.67
N ASP A 62 -6.61 -15.27 -20.77
CA ASP A 62 -6.61 -13.81 -20.70
C ASP A 62 -8.03 -13.36 -20.32
N SER A 63 -8.19 -12.97 -19.07
CA SER A 63 -9.48 -12.65 -18.46
C SER A 63 -9.52 -11.22 -17.91
N VAL A 64 -8.58 -10.36 -18.31
CA VAL A 64 -8.55 -8.96 -17.89
C VAL A 64 -9.80 -8.24 -18.39
N GLY A 65 -10.51 -7.58 -17.49
CA GLY A 65 -11.73 -6.85 -17.82
C GLY A 65 -13.00 -7.71 -17.87
N LEU A 66 -12.91 -9.00 -17.63
CA LEU A 66 -14.06 -9.91 -17.64
C LEU A 66 -14.75 -9.99 -16.26
N THR A 67 -16.06 -10.20 -16.29
CA THR A 67 -16.80 -10.60 -15.07
C THR A 67 -16.42 -12.03 -14.67
N ARG A 68 -16.82 -12.43 -13.45
CA ARG A 68 -16.56 -13.78 -12.95
C ARG A 68 -17.10 -14.86 -13.89
N GLU A 69 -18.33 -14.70 -14.35
CA GLU A 69 -19.04 -15.62 -15.23
C GLU A 69 -18.37 -15.70 -16.61
N GLN A 70 -17.99 -14.57 -17.16
CA GLN A 70 -17.27 -14.48 -18.44
C GLN A 70 -15.91 -15.15 -18.36
N ALA A 71 -15.15 -14.93 -17.27
CA ALA A 71 -13.86 -15.55 -17.06
C ALA A 71 -13.95 -17.08 -16.97
N ILE A 72 -14.97 -17.59 -16.26
CA ILE A 72 -15.24 -19.03 -16.18
C ILE A 72 -15.68 -19.58 -17.57
N GLY A 73 -16.59 -18.88 -18.25
CA GLY A 73 -17.07 -19.27 -19.57
C GLY A 73 -15.93 -19.35 -20.59
N THR A 74 -15.03 -18.37 -20.61
CA THR A 74 -13.86 -18.35 -21.50
C THR A 74 -12.90 -19.50 -21.17
N ALA A 75 -12.66 -19.79 -19.90
CA ALA A 75 -11.83 -20.91 -19.47
C ALA A 75 -12.44 -22.27 -19.93
N THR A 76 -13.75 -22.44 -19.73
CA THR A 76 -14.47 -23.64 -20.13
C THR A 76 -14.45 -23.83 -21.64
N ALA A 77 -14.67 -22.77 -22.41
CA ALA A 77 -14.61 -22.79 -23.87
C ALA A 77 -13.19 -23.14 -24.39
N ALA A 78 -12.16 -22.75 -23.66
CA ALA A 78 -10.77 -23.11 -23.95
C ALA A 78 -10.37 -24.51 -23.44
N GLY A 79 -11.29 -25.29 -22.86
CA GLY A 79 -11.02 -26.62 -22.32
C GLY A 79 -10.19 -26.61 -21.04
N ILE A 80 -10.09 -25.45 -20.37
CA ILE A 80 -9.31 -25.29 -19.15
C ILE A 80 -10.20 -25.56 -17.93
N GLN A 81 -9.80 -26.52 -17.11
CA GLN A 81 -10.47 -26.75 -15.83
C GLN A 81 -10.14 -25.65 -14.82
N VAL A 82 -11.17 -24.95 -14.36
CA VAL A 82 -11.03 -23.92 -13.36
C VAL A 82 -10.73 -24.57 -12.00
N LYS A 83 -9.53 -24.36 -11.48
CA LYS A 83 -9.08 -24.90 -10.19
C LYS A 83 -9.84 -24.29 -9.02
N ALA A 84 -9.90 -25.01 -7.91
CA ALA A 84 -10.43 -24.47 -6.65
C ALA A 84 -9.71 -23.17 -6.26
N GLY A 85 -10.47 -22.15 -5.88
CA GLY A 85 -9.94 -20.82 -5.56
C GLY A 85 -9.87 -19.85 -6.75
N TYR A 86 -10.17 -20.29 -7.97
CA TYR A 86 -10.30 -19.41 -9.15
C TYR A 86 -11.79 -19.24 -9.52
N PRO A 87 -12.16 -18.15 -10.19
CA PRO A 87 -11.34 -17.01 -10.60
C PRO A 87 -10.96 -16.09 -9.41
N VAL A 88 -9.76 -15.54 -9.44
CA VAL A 88 -9.27 -14.59 -8.42
C VAL A 88 -9.62 -13.16 -8.81
N ASN A 89 -10.28 -12.43 -7.90
CA ASN A 89 -10.57 -11.01 -8.12
C ASN A 89 -9.35 -10.15 -7.75
N MET A 90 -8.58 -9.74 -8.75
CA MET A 90 -7.36 -8.97 -8.54
C MET A 90 -7.64 -7.53 -8.11
N ALA A 91 -8.71 -6.90 -8.60
CA ALA A 91 -9.07 -5.55 -8.17
C ALA A 91 -9.43 -5.52 -6.67
N HIS A 92 -10.14 -6.53 -6.19
CA HIS A 92 -10.47 -6.66 -4.78
C HIS A 92 -9.22 -6.84 -3.89
N LEU A 93 -8.27 -7.68 -4.32
CA LEU A 93 -7.01 -7.89 -3.61
C LEU A 93 -6.17 -6.61 -3.51
N PHE A 94 -5.98 -5.91 -4.64
CA PHE A 94 -5.23 -4.65 -4.64
C PHE A 94 -5.94 -3.55 -3.87
N ARG A 95 -7.26 -3.44 -3.99
CA ARG A 95 -8.05 -2.51 -3.19
C ARG A 95 -7.89 -2.75 -1.69
N GLY A 96 -7.97 -4.01 -1.25
CA GLY A 96 -7.73 -4.40 0.13
C GLY A 96 -6.31 -4.04 0.59
N TRP A 97 -5.30 -4.25 -0.26
CA TRP A 97 -3.92 -3.89 0.02
C TRP A 97 -3.72 -2.38 0.16
N PHE A 98 -4.32 -1.57 -0.72
CA PHE A 98 -4.29 -0.11 -0.60
C PHE A 98 -4.98 0.38 0.67
N LEU A 99 -6.14 -0.17 1.02
CA LEU A 99 -6.84 0.15 2.27
C LEU A 99 -6.03 -0.25 3.50
N TRP A 100 -5.38 -1.40 3.48
CA TRP A 100 -4.46 -1.80 4.54
C TRP A 100 -3.30 -0.81 4.68
N GLY A 101 -2.66 -0.41 3.58
CA GLY A 101 -1.61 0.62 3.57
C GLY A 101 -2.09 1.96 4.11
N PHE A 102 -3.29 2.40 3.74
CA PHE A 102 -3.92 3.62 4.24
C PHE A 102 -4.07 3.59 5.76
N TRP A 103 -4.69 2.55 6.32
CA TRP A 103 -4.90 2.44 7.77
C TRP A 103 -3.58 2.29 8.54
N THR A 104 -2.61 1.56 7.98
CA THR A 104 -1.25 1.47 8.55
C THR A 104 -0.58 2.83 8.61
N SER A 105 -0.72 3.62 7.56
CA SER A 105 -0.17 4.99 7.50
C SER A 105 -0.82 5.91 8.52
N LEU A 106 -2.15 5.89 8.64
CA LEU A 106 -2.87 6.67 9.65
C LEU A 106 -2.47 6.27 11.06
N TYR A 107 -2.34 4.98 11.33
CA TYR A 107 -1.87 4.47 12.62
C TYR A 107 -0.47 5.01 12.95
N THR A 108 0.45 4.97 11.99
CA THR A 108 1.81 5.51 12.19
C THR A 108 1.80 7.01 12.46
N ILE A 109 1.02 7.78 11.71
CA ILE A 109 0.85 9.23 11.93
C ILE A 109 0.30 9.50 13.32
N ALA A 110 -0.71 8.73 13.75
CA ALA A 110 -1.32 8.88 15.07
C ALA A 110 -0.32 8.59 16.21
N ILE A 111 0.52 7.54 16.08
CA ILE A 111 1.57 7.24 17.06
C ILE A 111 2.56 8.39 17.16
N VAL A 112 3.11 8.84 16.04
CA VAL A 112 4.09 9.92 16.03
C VAL A 112 3.46 11.22 16.57
N GLY A 113 2.23 11.52 16.13
CA GLY A 113 1.49 12.70 16.58
C GLY A 113 1.13 12.69 18.08
N ALA A 114 0.98 11.50 18.68
CA ALA A 114 0.71 11.37 20.11
C ALA A 114 1.99 11.31 20.96
N VAL A 115 2.98 10.52 20.53
CA VAL A 115 4.20 10.28 21.31
C VAL A 115 5.02 11.57 21.49
N ILE A 116 5.15 12.37 20.43
CA ILE A 116 5.94 13.61 20.50
C ILE A 116 5.36 14.60 21.52
N PRO A 117 4.08 14.99 21.46
CA PRO A 117 3.50 15.88 22.46
C PRO A 117 3.55 15.30 23.88
N LEU A 118 3.22 14.02 24.07
CA LEU A 118 3.26 13.38 25.37
C LEU A 118 4.66 13.38 25.97
N HIS A 119 5.70 13.16 25.15
CA HIS A 119 7.09 13.25 25.61
C HIS A 119 7.48 14.65 26.05
N ILE A 120 6.94 15.68 25.41
CA ILE A 120 7.21 17.09 25.72
C ILE A 120 6.43 17.53 26.98
N TYR A 121 5.13 17.23 27.04
CA TYR A 121 4.22 17.75 28.06
C TYR A 121 4.16 16.91 29.33
N MET A 122 4.63 15.66 29.32
CA MET A 122 4.64 14.77 30.49
C MET A 122 6.07 14.39 30.92
N PRO A 123 6.88 15.33 31.41
CA PRO A 123 8.30 15.08 31.73
C PRO A 123 8.49 14.01 32.82
N SER A 124 7.56 13.87 33.76
CA SER A 124 7.59 12.86 34.83
C SER A 124 7.35 11.43 34.30
N LYS A 125 6.73 11.28 33.13
CA LYS A 125 6.39 9.98 32.53
C LYS A 125 7.16 9.67 31.23
N ARG A 126 8.23 10.43 30.95
CA ARG A 126 9.00 10.29 29.70
C ARG A 126 9.46 8.88 29.42
N GLY A 127 9.93 8.15 30.44
CA GLY A 127 10.38 6.76 30.28
C GLY A 127 9.25 5.84 29.81
N LEU A 128 8.06 5.98 30.41
CA LEU A 128 6.88 5.20 30.01
C LEU A 128 6.43 5.56 28.60
N VAL A 129 6.33 6.85 28.27
CA VAL A 129 5.94 7.33 26.94
C VAL A 129 6.91 6.84 25.88
N HIS A 130 8.22 6.86 26.16
CA HIS A 130 9.24 6.37 25.25
C HIS A 130 9.10 4.86 25.03
N MET A 131 8.96 4.08 26.10
CA MET A 131 8.80 2.61 26.00
C MET A 131 7.55 2.22 25.21
N VAL A 132 6.40 2.84 25.52
CA VAL A 132 5.15 2.59 24.79
C VAL A 132 5.29 3.01 23.33
N GLY A 133 5.89 4.17 23.06
CA GLY A 133 6.17 4.65 21.72
C GLY A 133 7.04 3.68 20.91
N LEU A 134 8.09 3.13 21.50
CA LEU A 134 8.95 2.12 20.87
C LEU A 134 8.18 0.85 20.53
N ILE A 135 7.35 0.34 21.45
CA ILE A 135 6.54 -0.86 21.22
C ILE A 135 5.57 -0.63 20.06
N LEU A 136 4.81 0.47 20.09
CA LEU A 136 3.83 0.80 19.05
C LEU A 136 4.50 1.03 17.69
N SER A 137 5.66 1.69 17.68
CA SER A 137 6.45 1.90 16.46
C SER A 137 7.01 0.58 15.92
N GLY A 138 7.43 -0.33 16.79
CA GLY A 138 7.87 -1.67 16.41
C GLY A 138 6.75 -2.48 15.74
N ILE A 139 5.54 -2.44 16.32
CA ILE A 139 4.35 -3.06 15.73
C ILE A 139 4.03 -2.44 14.36
N SER A 140 4.08 -1.12 14.25
CA SER A 140 3.87 -0.42 12.98
C SER A 140 4.90 -0.81 11.93
N ALA A 141 6.18 -0.87 12.29
CA ALA A 141 7.25 -1.28 11.39
C ALA A 141 7.05 -2.72 10.89
N LEU A 142 6.75 -3.66 11.80
CA LEU A 142 6.48 -5.05 11.43
C LEU A 142 5.27 -5.15 10.48
N ASN A 143 4.18 -4.47 10.80
CA ASN A 143 2.99 -4.44 9.95
C ASN A 143 3.30 -3.84 8.55
N SER A 144 4.13 -2.80 8.48
CA SER A 144 4.57 -2.21 7.21
C SER A 144 5.40 -3.18 6.38
N VAL A 145 6.29 -3.95 7.01
CA VAL A 145 7.07 -4.99 6.32
C VAL A 145 6.16 -6.06 5.74
N ILE A 146 5.20 -6.58 6.54
CA ILE A 146 4.24 -7.58 6.09
C ILE A 146 3.39 -7.04 4.93
N TRP A 147 2.90 -5.80 5.04
CA TRP A 147 2.15 -5.13 3.99
C TRP A 147 2.94 -5.01 2.69
N TYR A 148 4.23 -4.62 2.78
CA TYR A 148 5.12 -4.50 1.63
C TYR A 148 5.36 -5.85 0.96
N LEU A 149 5.65 -6.89 1.75
CA LEU A 149 5.84 -8.24 1.25
C LEU A 149 4.57 -8.78 0.59
N ALA A 150 3.40 -8.59 1.18
CA ALA A 150 2.13 -8.99 0.59
C ALA A 150 1.91 -8.32 -0.78
N GLY A 151 2.13 -7.00 -0.89
CA GLY A 151 2.03 -6.29 -2.16
C GLY A 151 3.03 -6.77 -3.19
N PHE A 152 4.27 -7.04 -2.76
CA PHE A 152 5.31 -7.60 -3.62
C PHE A 152 4.90 -8.96 -4.17
N PHE A 153 4.49 -9.91 -3.31
CA PHE A 153 4.04 -11.24 -3.74
C PHE A 153 2.84 -11.15 -4.70
N TRP A 154 1.84 -10.32 -4.39
CA TRP A 154 0.68 -10.17 -5.27
C TRP A 154 1.05 -9.54 -6.61
N ARG A 155 1.90 -8.50 -6.61
CA ARG A 155 2.32 -7.81 -7.83
C ARG A 155 3.12 -8.70 -8.77
N PHE A 156 4.00 -9.54 -8.23
CA PHE A 156 4.84 -10.46 -9.01
C PHE A 156 4.25 -11.85 -9.19
N SER A 157 3.10 -12.15 -8.57
CA SER A 157 2.32 -13.33 -8.92
C SER A 157 1.92 -13.28 -10.39
N ARG A 158 1.61 -14.43 -10.99
CA ARG A 158 1.15 -14.50 -12.38
C ARG A 158 -0.09 -13.62 -12.59
N ALA A 159 -1.07 -13.73 -11.71
CA ALA A 159 -2.28 -12.92 -11.72
C ALA A 159 -1.99 -11.41 -11.60
N GLY A 160 -1.07 -11.02 -10.74
CA GLY A 160 -0.69 -9.61 -10.54
C GLY A 160 0.07 -9.02 -11.72
N ARG A 161 0.91 -9.81 -12.40
CA ARG A 161 1.58 -9.37 -13.63
C ARG A 161 0.58 -9.12 -14.75
N VAL A 162 -0.38 -10.01 -14.94
CA VAL A 162 -1.46 -9.85 -15.93
C VAL A 162 -2.30 -8.61 -15.62
N ALA A 163 -2.74 -8.45 -14.37
CA ALA A 163 -3.52 -7.29 -13.95
C ALA A 163 -2.78 -5.95 -14.11
N ALA A 164 -1.45 -5.99 -14.15
CA ALA A 164 -0.62 -4.82 -14.37
C ALA A 164 -0.26 -4.59 -15.85
N GLY A 165 -0.88 -5.29 -16.79
CA GLY A 165 -0.63 -5.16 -18.23
C GLY A 165 0.69 -5.79 -18.69
N ALA A 166 1.32 -6.66 -17.88
CA ALA A 166 2.46 -7.42 -18.35
C ALA A 166 2.00 -8.38 -19.45
N GLN A 167 2.71 -8.38 -20.57
CA GLN A 167 2.43 -9.29 -21.67
C GLN A 167 2.46 -10.73 -21.16
N LEU A 168 1.38 -11.46 -21.39
CA LEU A 168 1.32 -12.90 -21.16
C LEU A 168 2.26 -13.59 -22.14
N GLU A 169 2.98 -14.58 -21.66
CA GLU A 169 3.67 -15.49 -22.57
C GLU A 169 2.63 -16.11 -23.52
N LYS A 170 2.91 -16.02 -24.78
CA LYS A 170 2.06 -16.61 -25.84
C LYS A 170 1.77 -18.07 -25.50
N PRO A 171 0.50 -18.49 -25.41
CA PRO A 171 0.16 -19.88 -25.18
C PRO A 171 0.74 -20.77 -26.29
N SER A 172 1.24 -21.94 -25.93
CA SER A 172 1.70 -22.93 -26.91
C SER A 172 0.55 -23.30 -27.83
N GLY A 173 0.76 -23.14 -29.13
CA GLY A 173 -0.25 -23.47 -30.15
C GLY A 173 -1.06 -22.30 -30.71
N VAL A 174 -0.94 -21.11 -30.20
CA VAL A 174 -1.58 -19.91 -30.78
C VAL A 174 -0.65 -19.26 -31.81
N ASP A 175 -1.19 -18.87 -32.97
CA ASP A 175 -0.42 -18.16 -33.99
C ASP A 175 0.05 -16.79 -33.46
N SER A 176 1.29 -16.42 -33.76
CA SER A 176 1.89 -15.17 -33.31
C SER A 176 1.17 -13.90 -33.80
N ALA A 177 0.59 -13.97 -35.01
CA ALA A 177 -0.16 -12.85 -35.58
C ALA A 177 -1.51 -12.69 -34.90
N ALA A 178 -2.22 -13.76 -34.59
CA ALA A 178 -3.46 -13.74 -33.82
C ALA A 178 -3.25 -13.23 -32.40
N TRP A 179 -2.16 -13.64 -31.73
CA TRP A 179 -1.79 -13.18 -30.39
C TRP A 179 -1.47 -11.69 -30.36
N THR A 180 -0.69 -11.21 -31.34
CA THR A 180 -0.35 -9.77 -31.44
C THR A 180 -1.59 -8.92 -31.71
N THR A 181 -2.56 -9.43 -32.47
CA THR A 181 -3.82 -8.74 -32.74
C THR A 181 -4.71 -8.67 -31.48
N GLN A 182 -4.76 -9.73 -30.70
CA GLN A 182 -5.48 -9.75 -29.42
C GLN A 182 -4.87 -8.79 -28.39
N LEU A 183 -3.52 -8.72 -28.31
CA LEU A 183 -2.83 -7.77 -27.43
C LEU A 183 -3.03 -6.30 -27.82
N LYS A 184 -3.26 -6.01 -29.10
CA LYS A 184 -3.54 -4.63 -29.58
C LYS A 184 -4.99 -4.20 -29.37
N ALA A 185 -5.89 -5.15 -29.15
CA ALA A 185 -7.31 -4.90 -28.87
C ALA A 185 -7.63 -4.73 -27.39
N LEU A 186 -6.63 -4.90 -26.49
CA LEU A 186 -6.65 -4.63 -25.06
C LEU A 186 -6.10 -3.25 -24.75
#